data_aea34b8d3d6f7110e3f37a5ae34e7f1d
#
_entry.id   aea34b8d3d6f7110e3f37a5ae34e7f1d
#
_cell.length_a   1.000
_cell.length_b   1.000
_cell.length_c   1.000
_cell.angle_alpha   90.00
_cell.angle_beta   90.00
_cell.angle_gamma   90.00
#
_symmetry.space_group_name_H-M   'P 1'
#
loop_
_entity.id
_entity.type
_entity.pdbx_description
1 polymer ?
#
loop_
_entity_poly.entity_id
_entity_poly.type
_entity_poly.pdbx_seq_one_letter_code
_entity_poly.pdbx_strand_id
1 'polypeptide(L)'
;MSGALDIEGMISAEELLFLEGLAREVQPPECIVEVGSYRGRSTAALAAGSRAGGGAAVYAIEPHEQFTGVLGGQFGPEDRKHFFQNMLHAGATDEVRLVNLSSEVIAPGWTTPIGLLWLDGDHAYEGVARDFRVWEPHLADGAPVAFHDSNATGVERLLRELVAAGWRVDATVGIVTVLRRSA
;
A
#
# COMPACT_ATOMS: atom_id res chain seq x y z
N MET A 1 4.74 -9.13 17.35
CA MET A 1 4.04 -7.95 16.83
C MET A 1 5.09 -6.94 16.43
N SER A 2 5.02 -6.49 15.22
CA SER A 2 5.97 -5.53 14.63
C SER A 2 5.86 -4.19 15.37
N GLY A 3 6.94 -3.42 15.44
CA GLY A 3 6.94 -2.04 15.97
C GLY A 3 6.02 -1.07 15.20
N ALA A 4 5.21 -1.59 14.27
CA ALA A 4 4.23 -0.81 13.51
C ALA A 4 3.17 -0.12 14.40
N LEU A 5 2.79 -0.75 15.52
CA LEU A 5 1.80 -0.17 16.44
C LEU A 5 2.31 1.11 17.15
N ASP A 6 3.62 1.26 17.29
CA ASP A 6 4.24 2.42 17.92
C ASP A 6 4.44 3.59 16.95
N ILE A 7 4.22 3.37 15.65
CA ILE A 7 4.33 4.39 14.61
C ILE A 7 3.01 5.15 14.48
N GLU A 8 3.08 6.47 14.42
CA GLU A 8 1.93 7.34 14.15
C GLU A 8 1.33 7.06 12.76
N GLY A 9 0.02 6.92 12.69
CA GLY A 9 -0.72 6.68 11.44
C GLY A 9 -2.19 6.32 11.69
N MET A 10 -2.99 6.28 10.63
CA MET A 10 -4.44 6.18 10.67
C MET A 10 -4.99 4.75 10.54
N ILE A 11 -4.12 3.76 10.38
CA ILE A 11 -4.50 2.35 10.24
C ILE A 11 -4.62 1.68 11.63
N SER A 12 -5.67 0.90 11.84
CA SER A 12 -5.95 0.19 13.10
C SER A 12 -5.04 -1.04 13.32
N ALA A 13 -4.99 -1.54 14.54
CA ALA A 13 -4.21 -2.75 14.85
C ALA A 13 -4.71 -4.00 14.11
N GLU A 14 -6.01 -4.13 13.91
CA GLU A 14 -6.62 -5.25 13.19
C GLU A 14 -6.25 -5.21 11.70
N GLU A 15 -6.30 -4.03 11.08
CA GLU A 15 -5.91 -3.82 9.69
C GLU A 15 -4.39 -4.04 9.48
N LEU A 16 -3.55 -3.62 10.44
CA LEU A 16 -2.11 -3.90 10.39
C LEU A 16 -1.82 -5.41 10.42
N LEU A 17 -2.49 -6.18 11.29
CA LEU A 17 -2.34 -7.63 11.34
C LEU A 17 -2.82 -8.29 10.04
N PHE A 18 -3.88 -7.77 9.46
CA PHE A 18 -4.39 -8.24 8.18
C PHE A 18 -3.39 -7.97 7.04
N LEU A 19 -2.82 -6.76 6.97
CA LEU A 19 -1.76 -6.43 6.00
C LEU A 19 -0.50 -7.28 6.18
N GLU A 20 -0.07 -7.52 7.41
CA GLU A 20 1.04 -8.42 7.72
C GLU A 20 0.75 -9.84 7.18
N GLY A 21 -0.49 -10.31 7.30
CA GLY A 21 -0.94 -11.58 6.73
C GLY A 21 -0.83 -11.61 5.20
N LEU A 22 -1.34 -10.60 4.51
CA LEU A 22 -1.26 -10.49 3.04
C LEU A 22 0.20 -10.45 2.56
N ALA A 23 1.04 -9.65 3.22
CA ALA A 23 2.45 -9.51 2.86
C ALA A 23 3.24 -10.81 3.03
N ARG A 24 2.86 -11.65 3.99
CA ARG A 24 3.50 -12.95 4.25
C ARG A 24 3.36 -13.93 3.09
N GLU A 25 2.29 -13.82 2.31
CA GLU A 25 2.01 -14.71 1.18
C GLU A 25 2.83 -14.38 -0.07
N VAL A 26 3.39 -13.16 -0.15
CA VAL A 26 4.18 -12.72 -1.31
C VAL A 26 5.56 -13.37 -1.31
N GLN A 27 5.92 -13.97 -2.44
CA GLN A 27 7.18 -14.68 -2.60
C GLN A 27 8.07 -14.03 -3.68
N PRO A 28 9.39 -13.94 -3.48
CA PRO A 28 10.30 -13.57 -4.56
C PRO A 28 10.14 -14.52 -5.77
N PRO A 29 10.21 -14.03 -7.02
CA PRO A 29 10.70 -12.71 -7.43
C PRO A 29 9.63 -11.57 -7.36
N GLU A 30 8.43 -11.84 -6.91
CA GLU A 30 7.40 -10.82 -6.73
C GLU A 30 7.79 -9.84 -5.62
N CYS A 31 7.21 -8.63 -5.67
CA CYS A 31 7.38 -7.61 -4.66
C CYS A 31 6.03 -7.12 -4.12
N ILE A 32 6.10 -6.34 -3.06
CA ILE A 32 4.98 -5.60 -2.49
C ILE A 32 5.16 -4.13 -2.90
N VAL A 33 4.11 -3.52 -3.43
CA VAL A 33 4.07 -2.08 -3.71
C VAL A 33 3.02 -1.44 -2.81
N GLU A 34 3.44 -0.44 -2.06
CA GLU A 34 2.61 0.44 -1.27
C GLU A 34 2.59 1.82 -1.91
N VAL A 35 1.41 2.40 -2.12
CA VAL A 35 1.22 3.79 -2.57
C VAL A 35 0.62 4.60 -1.43
N GLY A 36 1.37 5.62 -0.98
CA GLY A 36 1.04 6.37 0.22
C GLY A 36 1.55 5.69 1.49
N SER A 37 2.73 6.05 1.93
CA SER A 37 3.35 5.44 3.12
C SER A 37 3.39 6.38 4.33
N TYR A 38 3.18 7.68 4.12
CA TYR A 38 3.23 8.69 5.18
C TYR A 38 4.48 8.52 6.06
N ARG A 39 4.32 8.16 7.33
CA ARG A 39 5.40 7.91 8.29
C ARG A 39 5.77 6.43 8.45
N GLY A 40 5.20 5.54 7.62
CA GLY A 40 5.61 4.15 7.49
C GLY A 40 4.93 3.15 8.43
N ARG A 41 3.74 3.46 8.98
CA ARG A 41 3.02 2.54 9.87
C ARG A 41 2.59 1.25 9.15
N SER A 42 1.92 1.37 8.01
CA SER A 42 1.57 0.26 7.13
C SER A 42 2.81 -0.41 6.54
N THR A 43 3.80 0.39 6.11
CA THR A 43 5.09 -0.11 5.59
C THR A 43 5.79 -1.07 6.56
N ALA A 44 5.80 -0.74 7.87
CA ALA A 44 6.40 -1.59 8.89
C ALA A 44 5.66 -2.92 9.06
N ALA A 45 4.33 -2.93 8.93
CA ALA A 45 3.52 -4.15 8.97
C ALA A 45 3.77 -5.01 7.71
N LEU A 46 3.79 -4.40 6.52
CA LEU A 46 4.12 -5.08 5.26
C LEU A 46 5.52 -5.70 5.32
N ALA A 47 6.52 -4.98 5.84
CA ALA A 47 7.88 -5.49 6.01
C ALA A 47 7.94 -6.66 7.02
N ALA A 48 7.20 -6.59 8.11
CA ALA A 48 7.14 -7.67 9.09
C ALA A 48 6.50 -8.94 8.50
N GLY A 49 5.43 -8.80 7.73
CA GLY A 49 4.79 -9.90 7.01
C GLY A 49 5.72 -10.51 5.97
N SER A 50 6.34 -9.68 5.14
CA SER A 50 7.32 -10.11 4.14
C SER A 50 8.46 -10.91 4.78
N ARG A 51 9.07 -10.41 5.84
CA ARG A 51 10.14 -11.09 6.59
C ARG A 51 9.71 -12.44 7.16
N ALA A 52 8.47 -12.52 7.67
CA ALA A 52 7.90 -13.76 8.20
C ALA A 52 7.52 -14.77 7.10
N GLY A 53 7.41 -14.32 5.85
CA GLY A 53 7.12 -15.11 4.67
C GLY A 53 8.36 -15.42 3.84
N GLY A 54 8.39 -14.98 2.58
CA GLY A 54 9.49 -15.24 1.62
C GLY A 54 10.57 -14.16 1.56
N GLY A 55 10.42 -13.03 2.25
CA GLY A 55 11.37 -11.92 2.19
C GLY A 55 11.25 -11.07 0.90
N ALA A 56 10.04 -10.96 0.35
CA ALA A 56 9.76 -10.12 -0.81
C ALA A 56 10.04 -8.64 -0.49
N ALA A 57 10.65 -7.89 -1.41
CA ALA A 57 10.93 -6.48 -1.22
C ALA A 57 9.64 -5.66 -1.12
N VAL A 58 9.59 -4.69 -0.21
CA VAL A 58 8.50 -3.72 -0.04
C VAL A 58 8.94 -2.39 -0.62
N TYR A 59 8.28 -1.92 -1.64
CA TYR A 59 8.51 -0.62 -2.25
C TYR A 59 7.43 0.36 -1.79
N ALA A 60 7.83 1.33 -0.98
CA ALA A 60 6.98 2.41 -0.51
C ALA A 60 7.08 3.60 -1.48
N ILE A 61 6.03 3.82 -2.25
CA ILE A 61 5.93 4.90 -3.25
C ILE A 61 5.30 6.11 -2.57
N GLU A 62 6.14 7.10 -2.24
CA GLU A 62 5.72 8.25 -1.46
C GLU A 62 6.58 9.48 -1.81
N PRO A 63 6.05 10.46 -2.53
CA PRO A 63 6.79 11.68 -2.90
C PRO A 63 7.20 12.51 -1.68
N HIS A 64 6.44 12.47 -0.59
CA HIS A 64 6.56 13.37 0.55
C HIS A 64 6.55 14.86 0.12
N GLU A 65 5.74 15.18 -0.86
CA GLU A 65 5.47 16.56 -1.26
C GLU A 65 4.37 17.17 -0.38
N GLN A 66 4.30 18.51 -0.39
CA GLN A 66 3.24 19.20 0.35
C GLN A 66 1.88 18.84 -0.24
N PHE A 67 1.05 18.19 0.54
CA PHE A 67 -0.26 17.70 0.11
C PHE A 67 -1.29 17.86 1.23
N THR A 68 -2.51 18.23 0.87
CA THR A 68 -3.66 18.22 1.76
C THR A 68 -4.63 17.16 1.28
N GLY A 69 -4.77 16.09 2.04
CA GLY A 69 -5.69 15.00 1.72
C GLY A 69 -7.15 15.45 1.81
N VAL A 70 -8.04 14.78 1.09
CA VAL A 70 -9.49 15.09 1.07
C VAL A 70 -10.16 14.95 2.44
N LEU A 71 -9.55 14.18 3.34
CA LEU A 71 -9.97 14.04 4.73
C LEU A 71 -9.36 15.10 5.67
N GLY A 72 -8.62 16.09 5.13
CA GLY A 72 -8.03 17.22 5.85
C GLY A 72 -6.66 16.95 6.46
N GLY A 73 -6.05 15.77 6.26
CA GLY A 73 -4.67 15.48 6.68
C GLY A 73 -3.66 16.38 5.95
N GLN A 74 -2.63 16.83 6.67
CA GLN A 74 -1.51 17.58 6.11
C GLN A 74 -0.30 16.65 6.02
N PHE A 75 0.31 16.56 4.84
CA PHE A 75 1.45 15.71 4.53
C PHE A 75 2.56 16.56 3.91
N GLY A 76 3.82 16.13 4.07
CA GLY A 76 4.90 16.91 3.52
C GLY A 76 6.31 16.35 3.76
N PRO A 77 7.36 17.12 3.41
CA PRO A 77 8.74 16.66 3.44
C PRO A 77 9.26 16.21 4.82
N GLU A 78 8.70 16.74 5.91
CA GLU A 78 9.08 16.32 7.28
C GLU A 78 8.67 14.88 7.58
N ASP A 79 7.61 14.38 6.95
CA ASP A 79 7.15 13.00 7.15
C ASP A 79 8.16 11.98 6.66
N ARG A 80 8.94 12.31 5.61
CA ARG A 80 10.05 11.47 5.13
C ARG A 80 11.11 11.21 6.20
N LYS A 81 11.43 12.20 7.00
CA LYS A 81 12.38 12.05 8.12
C LYS A 81 11.83 11.08 9.16
N HIS A 82 10.56 11.23 9.52
CA HIS A 82 9.87 10.31 10.42
C HIS A 82 9.80 8.90 9.84
N PHE A 83 9.52 8.77 8.54
CA PHE A 83 9.53 7.49 7.85
C PHE A 83 10.85 6.73 8.07
N PHE A 84 12.00 7.35 7.77
CA PHE A 84 13.29 6.69 7.96
C PHE A 84 13.58 6.34 9.42
N GLN A 85 13.26 7.23 10.37
CA GLN A 85 13.39 6.96 11.80
C GLN A 85 12.55 5.75 12.22
N ASN A 86 11.32 5.66 11.74
CA ASN A 86 10.39 4.58 12.04
C ASN A 86 10.84 3.25 11.41
N MET A 87 11.37 3.26 10.17
CA MET A 87 11.91 2.04 9.54
C MET A 87 13.12 1.50 10.32
N LEU A 88 14.00 2.37 10.79
CA LEU A 88 15.11 1.98 11.67
C LEU A 88 14.60 1.41 12.99
N HIS A 89 13.64 2.06 13.64
CA HIS A 89 13.06 1.59 14.90
C HIS A 89 12.34 0.24 14.75
N ALA A 90 11.59 0.07 13.69
CA ALA A 90 10.90 -1.20 13.36
C ALA A 90 11.86 -2.30 12.87
N GLY A 91 13.13 -2.00 12.61
CA GLY A 91 14.09 -2.92 12.03
C GLY A 91 13.69 -3.39 10.62
N ALA A 92 13.07 -2.51 9.83
CA ALA A 92 12.48 -2.83 8.52
C ALA A 92 13.37 -2.39 7.33
N THR A 93 14.59 -1.95 7.58
CA THR A 93 15.47 -1.36 6.56
C THR A 93 15.93 -2.34 5.49
N ASP A 94 15.94 -3.64 5.78
CA ASP A 94 16.39 -4.66 4.85
C ASP A 94 15.31 -5.01 3.81
N GLU A 95 14.05 -4.93 4.19
CA GLU A 95 12.91 -5.24 3.32
C GLU A 95 12.42 -4.02 2.54
N VAL A 96 12.53 -2.80 3.12
CA VAL A 96 11.87 -1.59 2.60
C VAL A 96 12.77 -0.80 1.65
N ARG A 97 12.18 -0.33 0.58
CA ARG A 97 12.75 0.59 -0.41
C ARG A 97 11.82 1.79 -0.56
N LEU A 98 12.18 2.92 0.05
CA LEU A 98 11.42 4.16 -0.19
C LEU A 98 11.73 4.68 -1.60
N VAL A 99 10.68 4.84 -2.40
CA VAL A 99 10.73 5.48 -3.71
C VAL A 99 10.07 6.85 -3.60
N ASN A 100 10.89 7.89 -3.52
CA ASN A 100 10.43 9.26 -3.27
C ASN A 100 9.99 9.95 -4.58
N LEU A 101 9.09 9.30 -5.29
CA LEU A 101 8.49 9.72 -6.56
C LEU A 101 7.01 9.34 -6.56
N SER A 102 6.21 9.97 -7.43
CA SER A 102 4.81 9.58 -7.62
C SER A 102 4.67 8.31 -8.45
N SER A 103 3.52 7.64 -8.31
CA SER A 103 3.15 6.46 -9.11
C SER A 103 3.30 6.71 -10.61
N GLU A 104 2.86 7.86 -11.11
CA GLU A 104 2.90 8.22 -12.53
C GLU A 104 4.32 8.34 -13.09
N VAL A 105 5.29 8.70 -12.24
CA VAL A 105 6.69 8.83 -12.65
C VAL A 105 7.39 7.48 -12.67
N ILE A 106 7.13 6.62 -11.67
CA ILE A 106 7.90 5.38 -11.51
C ILE A 106 7.28 4.18 -12.23
N ALA A 107 5.95 4.06 -12.28
CA ALA A 107 5.27 2.89 -12.83
C ALA A 107 5.60 2.62 -14.31
N PRO A 108 5.76 3.62 -15.21
CA PRO A 108 6.11 3.33 -16.62
C PRO A 108 7.42 2.58 -16.83
N GLY A 109 8.36 2.66 -15.86
CA GLY A 109 9.64 1.94 -15.90
C GLY A 109 9.68 0.69 -15.02
N TRP A 110 8.56 0.30 -14.42
CA TRP A 110 8.49 -0.81 -13.48
C TRP A 110 8.57 -2.17 -14.20
N THR A 111 9.37 -3.09 -13.69
CA THR A 111 9.58 -4.41 -14.32
C THR A 111 9.41 -5.59 -13.37
N THR A 112 9.39 -5.36 -12.07
CA THR A 112 9.25 -6.43 -11.07
C THR A 112 7.76 -6.80 -10.92
N PRO A 113 7.36 -8.08 -11.01
CA PRO A 113 5.98 -8.47 -10.79
C PRO A 113 5.50 -8.09 -9.37
N ILE A 114 4.28 -7.58 -9.25
CA ILE A 114 3.69 -7.15 -7.99
C ILE A 114 2.80 -8.27 -7.45
N GLY A 115 3.20 -8.88 -6.34
CA GLY A 115 2.43 -9.91 -5.63
C GLY A 115 1.42 -9.36 -4.64
N LEU A 116 1.55 -8.08 -4.23
CA LEU A 116 0.57 -7.35 -3.43
C LEU A 116 0.68 -5.85 -3.76
N LEU A 117 -0.43 -5.24 -4.13
CA LEU A 117 -0.55 -3.79 -4.27
C LEU A 117 -1.41 -3.25 -3.11
N TRP A 118 -0.86 -2.33 -2.32
CA TRP A 118 -1.53 -1.60 -1.25
C TRP A 118 -1.71 -0.14 -1.65
N LEU A 119 -2.95 0.34 -1.74
CA LEU A 119 -3.32 1.69 -2.13
C LEU A 119 -3.91 2.46 -0.94
N ASP A 120 -3.15 3.43 -0.43
CA ASP A 120 -3.45 4.27 0.73
C ASP A 120 -2.97 5.72 0.52
N GLY A 121 -2.97 6.19 -0.72
CA GLY A 121 -2.49 7.54 -1.10
C GLY A 121 -3.61 8.57 -1.14
N ASP A 122 -4.03 8.97 -2.33
CA ASP A 122 -5.13 9.93 -2.51
C ASP A 122 -6.48 9.21 -2.51
N HIS A 123 -7.40 9.63 -1.64
CA HIS A 123 -8.75 9.07 -1.51
C HIS A 123 -9.80 9.77 -2.40
N ALA A 124 -9.39 10.81 -3.17
CA ALA A 124 -10.21 11.33 -4.26
C ALA A 124 -10.29 10.28 -5.39
N TYR A 125 -11.45 10.18 -6.05
CA TYR A 125 -11.63 9.18 -7.12
C TYR A 125 -10.56 9.28 -8.21
N GLU A 126 -10.24 10.47 -8.67
CA GLU A 126 -9.25 10.70 -9.72
C GLU A 126 -7.84 10.24 -9.29
N GLY A 127 -7.48 10.45 -8.02
CA GLY A 127 -6.20 10.05 -7.46
C GLY A 127 -6.08 8.53 -7.34
N VAL A 128 -6.97 7.89 -6.59
CA VAL A 128 -6.92 6.44 -6.39
C VAL A 128 -7.11 5.65 -7.70
N ALA A 129 -7.96 6.15 -8.62
CA ALA A 129 -8.15 5.51 -9.93
C ALA A 129 -6.92 5.66 -10.82
N ARG A 130 -6.20 6.79 -10.74
CA ARG A 130 -4.94 6.99 -11.44
C ARG A 130 -3.88 6.03 -10.91
N ASP A 131 -3.69 5.96 -9.58
CA ASP A 131 -2.71 5.08 -8.96
C ASP A 131 -3.00 3.61 -9.30
N PHE A 132 -4.25 3.17 -9.19
CA PHE A 132 -4.62 1.81 -9.60
C PHE A 132 -4.25 1.53 -11.06
N ARG A 133 -4.62 2.40 -12.01
CA ARG A 133 -4.42 2.18 -13.46
C ARG A 133 -2.96 2.09 -13.86
N VAL A 134 -2.06 2.84 -13.20
CA VAL A 134 -0.64 2.79 -13.55
C VAL A 134 0.05 1.56 -12.99
N TRP A 135 -0.45 0.99 -11.87
CA TRP A 135 0.12 -0.20 -11.26
C TRP A 135 -0.51 -1.52 -11.71
N GLU A 136 -1.79 -1.51 -12.14
CA GLU A 136 -2.52 -2.70 -12.59
C GLU A 136 -1.77 -3.55 -13.63
N PRO A 137 -1.09 -2.97 -14.65
CA PRO A 137 -0.35 -3.75 -15.65
C PRO A 137 0.83 -4.55 -15.11
N HIS A 138 1.30 -4.24 -13.91
CA HIS A 138 2.46 -4.86 -13.26
C HIS A 138 2.09 -5.94 -12.24
N LEU A 139 0.80 -6.17 -12.03
CA LEU A 139 0.33 -7.20 -11.09
C LEU A 139 0.67 -8.60 -11.59
N ALA A 140 1.18 -9.43 -10.71
CA ALA A 140 1.29 -10.86 -10.95
C ALA A 140 -0.10 -11.51 -11.08
N ASP A 141 -0.17 -12.67 -11.71
CA ASP A 141 -1.43 -13.39 -11.87
C ASP A 141 -2.06 -13.73 -10.51
N GLY A 142 -3.29 -13.28 -10.29
CA GLY A 142 -4.02 -13.50 -9.06
C GLY A 142 -3.56 -12.64 -7.86
N ALA A 143 -2.64 -11.70 -8.07
CA ALA A 143 -2.20 -10.79 -7.00
C ALA A 143 -3.36 -10.00 -6.39
N PRO A 144 -3.43 -9.89 -5.04
CA PRO A 144 -4.40 -9.03 -4.38
C PRO A 144 -4.07 -7.56 -4.57
N VAL A 145 -5.12 -6.76 -4.70
CA VAL A 145 -5.05 -5.30 -4.55
C VAL A 145 -5.87 -4.91 -3.33
N ALA A 146 -5.23 -4.32 -2.35
CA ALA A 146 -5.84 -3.88 -1.11
C ALA A 146 -5.98 -2.35 -1.11
N PHE A 147 -7.15 -1.85 -0.74
CA PHE A 147 -7.51 -0.43 -0.69
C PHE A 147 -7.84 -0.05 0.74
N HIS A 148 -7.16 0.96 1.27
CA HIS A 148 -7.56 1.61 2.53
C HIS A 148 -8.69 2.60 2.30
N ASP A 149 -9.31 3.06 3.39
CA ASP A 149 -10.44 3.99 3.34
C ASP A 149 -11.52 3.60 2.31
N SER A 150 -11.80 2.29 2.21
CA SER A 150 -12.75 1.72 1.25
C SER A 150 -14.19 2.27 1.40
N ASN A 151 -14.48 2.96 2.51
CA ASN A 151 -15.71 3.70 2.79
C ASN A 151 -15.65 5.18 2.33
N ALA A 152 -14.50 5.69 1.91
CA ALA A 152 -14.40 7.03 1.32
C ALA A 152 -15.05 7.03 -0.07
N THR A 153 -15.83 8.07 -0.37
CA THR A 153 -16.67 8.15 -1.59
C THR A 153 -15.89 7.88 -2.88
N GLY A 154 -14.64 8.38 -2.99
CA GLY A 154 -13.81 8.19 -4.17
C GLY A 154 -13.34 6.75 -4.33
N VAL A 155 -12.88 6.14 -3.24
CA VAL A 155 -12.42 4.74 -3.20
C VAL A 155 -13.59 3.79 -3.42
N GLU A 156 -14.73 3.99 -2.72
CA GLU A 156 -15.95 3.19 -2.89
C GLU A 156 -16.44 3.20 -4.34
N ARG A 157 -16.37 4.35 -5.01
CA ARG A 157 -16.73 4.46 -6.41
C ARG A 157 -15.83 3.59 -7.29
N LEU A 158 -14.51 3.67 -7.11
CA LEU A 158 -13.55 2.85 -7.85
C LEU A 158 -13.80 1.35 -7.61
N LEU A 159 -13.98 0.94 -6.36
CA LEU A 159 -14.25 -0.47 -6.01
C LEU A 159 -15.49 -1.00 -6.75
N ARG A 160 -16.58 -0.22 -6.82
CA ARG A 160 -17.79 -0.61 -7.58
C ARG A 160 -17.51 -0.75 -9.07
N GLU A 161 -16.72 0.15 -9.65
CA GLU A 161 -16.34 0.09 -11.07
C GLU A 161 -15.48 -1.15 -11.36
N LEU A 162 -14.52 -1.47 -10.48
CA LEU A 162 -13.67 -2.66 -10.60
C LEU A 162 -14.48 -3.96 -10.50
N VAL A 163 -15.41 -4.03 -9.55
CA VAL A 163 -16.31 -5.20 -9.42
C VAL A 163 -17.16 -5.37 -10.68
N ALA A 164 -17.68 -4.28 -11.24
CA ALA A 164 -18.42 -4.32 -12.51
C ALA A 164 -17.53 -4.74 -13.70
N ALA A 165 -16.21 -4.50 -13.62
CA ALA A 165 -15.21 -4.90 -14.62
C ALA A 165 -14.66 -6.32 -14.41
N GLY A 166 -15.23 -7.10 -13.47
CA GLY A 166 -14.87 -8.51 -13.27
C GLY A 166 -13.85 -8.77 -12.15
N TRP A 167 -13.54 -7.77 -11.31
CA TRP A 167 -12.84 -8.01 -10.06
C TRP A 167 -13.82 -8.55 -9.01
N ARG A 168 -13.32 -9.37 -8.08
CA ARG A 168 -14.14 -9.87 -6.97
C ARG A 168 -13.59 -9.37 -5.64
N VAL A 169 -14.46 -9.10 -4.69
CA VAL A 169 -14.07 -8.85 -3.31
C VAL A 169 -13.59 -10.17 -2.71
N ASP A 170 -12.35 -10.18 -2.23
CA ASP A 170 -11.71 -11.34 -1.60
C ASP A 170 -11.86 -11.30 -0.08
N ALA A 171 -11.66 -10.11 0.51
CA ALA A 171 -11.81 -9.89 1.95
C ALA A 171 -12.12 -8.42 2.26
N THR A 172 -12.68 -8.17 3.44
CA THR A 172 -12.79 -6.83 4.03
C THR A 172 -12.51 -6.92 5.53
N VAL A 173 -11.62 -6.06 6.03
CA VAL A 173 -11.28 -5.93 7.46
C VAL A 173 -11.23 -4.44 7.81
N GLY A 174 -12.06 -4.00 8.75
CA GLY A 174 -12.20 -2.58 9.03
C GLY A 174 -12.63 -1.80 7.79
N ILE A 175 -11.81 -0.83 7.39
CA ILE A 175 -11.99 -0.04 6.17
C ILE A 175 -10.99 -0.44 5.06
N VAL A 176 -10.40 -1.62 5.17
CA VAL A 176 -9.56 -2.22 4.12
C VAL A 176 -10.39 -3.20 3.31
N THR A 177 -10.46 -3.01 2.00
CA THR A 177 -11.09 -3.96 1.06
C THR A 177 -10.06 -4.50 0.08
N VAL A 178 -10.02 -5.82 -0.06
CA VAL A 178 -9.10 -6.53 -0.97
C VAL A 178 -9.89 -7.04 -2.18
N LEU A 179 -9.38 -6.74 -3.37
CA LEU A 179 -9.87 -7.27 -4.62
C LEU A 179 -8.86 -8.22 -5.25
N ARG A 180 -9.38 -9.22 -5.99
CA ARG A 180 -8.60 -10.05 -6.93
C ARG A 180 -9.31 -10.10 -8.29
N ARG A 181 -8.53 -10.27 -9.37
CA ARG A 181 -9.15 -10.56 -10.68
C ARG A 181 -9.86 -11.92 -10.63
N SER A 182 -11.03 -11.98 -11.23
CA SER A 182 -11.68 -13.26 -11.53
C SER A 182 -10.82 -14.01 -12.54
N ALA A 183 -10.58 -15.30 -12.28
CA ALA A 183 -9.87 -16.17 -13.20
C ALA A 183 -10.64 -16.36 -14.51
#